data_89b30ba8c1e6b334923c8f769e993014
#
_entry.id   89b30ba8c1e6b334923c8f769e993014
#
_cell.length_a   1.000
_cell.length_b   1.000
_cell.length_c   1.000
_cell.angle_alpha   90.00
_cell.angle_beta   90.00
_cell.angle_gamma   90.00
#
_symmetry.space_group_name_H-M   'P 1'
#
loop_
_entity.id
_entity.type
_entity.pdbx_description
1 polymer ?
#
loop_
_entity_poly.entity_id
_entity_poly.type
_entity_poly.pdbx_seq_one_letter_code
_entity_poly.pdbx_strand_id
1 'polypeptide(L)'
;MENNTCCGCSQPDLPWAGRGTNLDISGCRFSLYPMDSNFVPIILGALEKTDTSAVWSHSDALSTVYRGRLPYVVDAVEGLFVNAWQPTVHMALEGQFSKGCPGDTDGDSLLTREGPGPNAQTIAGAHFPVLCKLALYPMGVSDYIDRIAEVWHMAEDAGLSPTSVHYATRISGDVQAVFDYLHAVCRHMEQTVPHYILHFTLSVNSPTAE
;
A
#
# COMPACT_ATOMS: atom_id res chain seq x y z
N MET A 1 8.82 26.26 -19.34
CA MET A 1 8.27 25.56 -18.17
C MET A 1 6.83 25.27 -18.51
N GLU A 2 6.59 24.10 -19.09
CA GLU A 2 5.25 23.70 -19.53
C GLU A 2 4.53 23.07 -18.35
N ASN A 3 3.39 23.67 -17.99
CA ASN A 3 2.45 23.10 -17.03
C ASN A 3 1.95 21.76 -17.58
N ASN A 4 2.42 20.65 -17.02
CA ASN A 4 1.83 19.35 -17.21
C ASN A 4 0.47 19.31 -16.50
N THR A 5 -0.56 19.82 -17.16
CA THR A 5 -1.96 19.63 -16.79
C THR A 5 -2.31 18.18 -17.10
N CYS A 6 -2.48 17.38 -16.07
CA CYS A 6 -3.07 16.04 -16.15
C CYS A 6 -4.37 16.09 -16.97
N CYS A 7 -4.46 15.29 -18.04
CA CYS A 7 -5.63 15.05 -18.89
C CYS A 7 -6.62 16.21 -18.97
N GLY A 8 -6.72 16.88 -20.11
CA GLY A 8 -7.63 18.00 -20.47
C GLY A 8 -9.10 17.95 -20.08
N CYS A 9 -9.40 17.47 -18.89
CA CYS A 9 -10.67 17.66 -18.23
C CYS A 9 -10.61 19.00 -17.51
N SER A 10 -11.31 20.00 -18.00
CA SER A 10 -11.72 21.15 -17.23
C SER A 10 -12.42 20.60 -15.98
N GLN A 11 -11.73 20.57 -14.85
CA GLN A 11 -12.31 20.08 -13.60
C GLN A 11 -13.36 21.08 -13.14
N PRO A 12 -14.63 20.68 -13.08
CA PRO A 12 -15.66 21.55 -12.50
C PRO A 12 -15.35 21.74 -11.02
N ASP A 13 -15.85 22.82 -10.45
CA ASP A 13 -15.77 23.31 -9.07
C ASP A 13 -15.69 22.23 -7.98
N LEU A 14 -14.66 21.41 -8.01
CA LEU A 14 -14.39 20.45 -6.95
C LEU A 14 -13.74 21.20 -5.77
N PRO A 15 -14.13 20.92 -4.51
CA PRO A 15 -13.64 21.64 -3.34
C PRO A 15 -12.11 21.66 -3.17
N TRP A 16 -11.41 20.77 -3.88
CA TRP A 16 -9.97 20.65 -3.91
C TRP A 16 -9.33 21.17 -5.22
N ALA A 17 -10.13 21.62 -6.20
CA ALA A 17 -9.61 22.18 -7.42
C ALA A 17 -8.74 23.41 -7.13
N GLY A 18 -7.49 23.40 -7.59
CA GLY A 18 -6.54 24.52 -7.39
C GLY A 18 -5.73 24.43 -6.09
N ARG A 19 -5.92 23.45 -5.24
CA ARG A 19 -4.97 23.17 -4.15
C ARG A 19 -3.78 22.41 -4.72
N GLY A 20 -2.58 22.83 -4.34
CA GLY A 20 -1.34 22.16 -4.74
C GLY A 20 -1.38 20.68 -4.33
N THR A 21 -0.88 19.82 -5.20
CA THR A 21 -0.64 18.41 -4.86
C THR A 21 0.83 18.26 -4.57
N ASN A 22 1.17 17.76 -3.39
CA ASN A 22 2.55 17.37 -3.13
C ASN A 22 2.78 15.99 -3.75
N LEU A 23 3.58 15.95 -4.83
CA LEU A 23 3.86 14.72 -5.56
C LEU A 23 4.80 13.76 -4.82
N ASP A 24 5.40 14.20 -3.71
CA ASP A 24 6.28 13.38 -2.87
C ASP A 24 5.50 12.65 -1.76
N ILE A 25 4.20 12.94 -1.63
CA ILE A 25 3.30 12.23 -0.73
C ILE A 25 2.75 10.99 -1.42
N SER A 26 2.89 9.87 -0.75
CA SER A 26 2.16 8.63 -1.02
C SER A 26 1.21 8.33 0.12
N GLY A 27 0.19 7.55 -0.16
CA GLY A 27 -0.77 7.12 0.85
C GLY A 27 -1.18 5.67 0.66
N CYS A 28 -1.62 5.06 1.75
CA CYS A 28 -2.30 3.79 1.73
C CYS A 28 -3.61 3.92 2.52
N ARG A 29 -4.74 3.68 1.86
CA ARG A 29 -6.02 3.49 2.54
C ARG A 29 -6.29 1.99 2.62
N PHE A 30 -6.58 1.50 3.82
CA PHE A 30 -6.69 0.07 4.06
C PHE A 30 -7.66 -0.28 5.19
N SER A 31 -8.04 -1.56 5.23
CA SER A 31 -8.83 -2.17 6.30
C SER A 31 -8.24 -3.51 6.68
N LEU A 32 -8.21 -3.81 7.98
CA LEU A 32 -7.67 -5.05 8.53
C LEU A 32 -8.81 -5.89 9.12
N TYR A 33 -8.89 -7.15 8.72
CA TYR A 33 -9.97 -8.08 9.04
C TYR A 33 -9.44 -9.35 9.69
N PRO A 34 -9.15 -9.38 11.00
CA PRO A 34 -8.94 -10.65 11.72
C PRO A 34 -10.28 -11.36 11.84
N MET A 35 -10.34 -12.58 11.34
CA MET A 35 -11.57 -13.40 11.37
C MET A 35 -11.62 -14.21 12.67
N ASP A 36 -11.76 -13.51 13.76
CA ASP A 36 -11.81 -14.05 15.12
C ASP A 36 -12.82 -13.26 15.97
N SER A 37 -13.41 -13.89 16.98
CA SER A 37 -14.32 -13.23 17.92
C SER A 37 -13.62 -12.13 18.74
N ASN A 38 -12.30 -12.22 18.91
CA ASN A 38 -11.45 -11.25 19.60
C ASN A 38 -10.80 -10.24 18.63
N PHE A 39 -11.40 -9.94 17.49
CA PHE A 39 -10.81 -9.05 16.48
C PHE A 39 -10.43 -7.67 17.04
N VAL A 40 -11.22 -7.10 17.97
CA VAL A 40 -10.92 -5.80 18.57
C VAL A 40 -9.60 -5.80 19.35
N PRO A 41 -9.35 -6.69 20.30
CA PRO A 41 -8.05 -6.82 20.96
C PRO A 41 -6.87 -7.06 19.99
N ILE A 42 -7.08 -7.84 18.92
CA ILE A 42 -6.04 -8.08 17.90
C ILE A 42 -5.66 -6.77 17.22
N ILE A 43 -6.65 -6.02 16.73
CA ILE A 43 -6.41 -4.75 16.03
C ILE A 43 -5.79 -3.71 16.95
N LEU A 44 -6.35 -3.51 18.15
CA LEU A 44 -5.84 -2.51 19.09
C LEU A 44 -4.43 -2.86 19.58
N GLY A 45 -4.15 -4.13 19.85
CA GLY A 45 -2.81 -4.59 20.24
C GLY A 45 -1.78 -4.45 19.11
N ALA A 46 -2.20 -4.57 17.85
CA ALA A 46 -1.34 -4.31 16.70
C ALA A 46 -1.05 -2.82 16.55
N LEU A 47 -2.06 -1.96 16.67
CA LEU A 47 -1.90 -0.50 16.62
C LEU A 47 -0.98 0.01 17.73
N GLU A 48 -1.09 -0.52 18.94
CA GLU A 48 -0.24 -0.15 20.08
C GLU A 48 1.24 -0.47 19.84
N LYS A 49 1.52 -1.55 19.10
CA LYS A 49 2.89 -2.00 18.78
C LYS A 49 3.48 -1.35 17.54
N THR A 50 2.65 -0.74 16.71
CA THR A 50 3.07 -0.15 15.44
C THR A 50 3.44 1.32 15.64
N ASP A 51 4.66 1.67 15.33
CA ASP A 51 5.12 3.07 15.36
C ASP A 51 4.63 3.80 14.10
N THR A 52 3.65 4.67 14.26
CA THR A 52 3.09 5.51 13.19
C THR A 52 3.65 6.94 13.20
N SER A 53 4.71 7.22 13.97
CA SER A 53 5.28 8.57 14.10
C SER A 53 5.85 9.16 12.81
N ALA A 54 6.06 8.32 11.78
CA ALA A 54 6.58 8.70 10.48
C ALA A 54 5.49 8.94 9.42
N VAL A 55 4.22 8.75 9.77
CA VAL A 55 3.08 8.92 8.86
C VAL A 55 1.99 9.74 9.53
N TRP A 56 1.27 10.52 8.75
CA TRP A 56 -0.01 11.03 9.17
C TRP A 56 -1.05 9.91 9.08
N SER A 57 -1.90 9.78 10.09
CA SER A 57 -2.89 8.72 10.15
C SER A 57 -4.28 9.24 10.50
N HIS A 58 -5.28 8.69 9.86
CA HIS A 58 -6.68 8.93 10.17
C HIS A 58 -7.49 7.64 10.01
N SER A 59 -8.37 7.37 10.96
CA SER A 59 -9.31 6.24 10.89
C SER A 59 -10.74 6.76 10.96
N ASP A 60 -11.60 6.19 10.15
CA ASP A 60 -13.04 6.44 10.15
C ASP A 60 -13.82 5.12 10.31
N ALA A 61 -15.14 5.14 10.11
CA ALA A 61 -15.98 3.96 10.24
C ALA A 61 -15.74 2.88 9.16
N LEU A 62 -14.99 3.19 8.11
CA LEU A 62 -14.77 2.29 6.97
C LEU A 62 -13.35 1.74 6.93
N SER A 63 -12.35 2.58 7.25
CA SER A 63 -10.96 2.25 6.98
C SER A 63 -9.99 3.18 7.70
N THR A 64 -8.70 2.85 7.62
CA THR A 64 -7.59 3.69 8.05
C THR A 64 -6.82 4.20 6.83
N VAL A 65 -6.29 5.40 6.91
CA VAL A 65 -5.36 5.95 5.93
C VAL A 65 -4.05 6.36 6.61
N TYR A 66 -2.93 5.96 5.99
CA TYR A 66 -1.60 6.46 6.30
C TYR A 66 -1.08 7.31 5.14
N ARG A 67 -0.45 8.44 5.43
CA ARG A 67 0.12 9.36 4.43
C ARG A 67 1.49 9.85 4.86
N GLY A 68 2.39 10.01 3.89
CA GLY A 68 3.75 10.46 4.10
C GLY A 68 4.63 10.08 2.92
N ARG A 69 5.94 9.97 3.17
CA ARG A 69 6.84 9.39 2.16
C ARG A 69 6.59 7.89 2.03
N LEU A 70 6.65 7.40 0.80
CA LEU A 70 6.36 5.99 0.47
C LEU A 70 7.03 4.97 1.40
N PRO A 71 8.34 5.05 1.71
CA PRO A 71 8.97 4.05 2.57
C PRO A 71 8.33 3.94 3.95
N TYR A 72 7.90 5.07 4.53
CA TYR A 72 7.28 5.09 5.85
C TYR A 72 5.81 4.64 5.83
N VAL A 73 5.11 4.92 4.72
CA VAL A 73 3.75 4.42 4.55
C VAL A 73 3.75 2.90 4.43
N VAL A 74 4.68 2.33 3.66
CA VAL A 74 4.82 0.87 3.54
C VAL A 74 5.21 0.26 4.89
N ASP A 75 6.23 0.80 5.55
CA ASP A 75 6.70 0.35 6.87
C ASP A 75 5.58 0.33 7.93
N ALA A 76 4.73 1.35 7.95
CA ALA A 76 3.62 1.42 8.90
C ALA A 76 2.51 0.39 8.60
N VAL A 77 2.19 0.16 7.32
CA VAL A 77 1.20 -0.85 6.91
C VAL A 77 1.73 -2.25 7.18
N GLU A 78 2.99 -2.52 6.86
CA GLU A 78 3.67 -3.78 7.15
C GLU A 78 3.73 -4.03 8.67
N GLY A 79 4.16 -3.02 9.44
CA GLY A 79 4.22 -3.09 10.90
C GLY A 79 2.88 -3.46 11.50
N LEU A 80 1.79 -2.84 11.05
CA LEU A 80 0.45 -3.17 11.51
C LEU A 80 0.06 -4.61 11.14
N PHE A 81 0.30 -5.03 9.91
CA PHE A 81 -0.05 -6.37 9.44
C PHE A 81 0.72 -7.46 10.21
N VAL A 82 2.03 -7.28 10.39
CA VAL A 82 2.89 -8.20 11.14
C VAL A 82 2.50 -8.26 12.61
N ASN A 83 2.26 -7.11 13.25
CA ASN A 83 1.89 -7.04 14.66
C ASN A 83 0.49 -7.63 14.95
N ALA A 84 -0.40 -7.67 13.94
CA ALA A 84 -1.72 -8.28 14.06
C ALA A 84 -1.71 -9.78 13.80
N TRP A 85 -0.67 -10.31 13.15
CA TRP A 85 -0.61 -11.71 12.77
C TRP A 85 -0.61 -12.65 13.99
N GLN A 86 -1.39 -13.72 13.87
CA GLN A 86 -1.42 -14.82 14.82
C GLN A 86 -1.47 -16.16 14.04
N PRO A 87 -0.76 -17.22 14.49
CA PRO A 87 -0.62 -18.47 13.73
C PRO A 87 -1.93 -19.17 13.36
N THR A 88 -2.99 -18.97 14.13
CA THR A 88 -4.27 -19.68 14.01
C THR A 88 -5.42 -18.81 13.52
N VAL A 89 -5.19 -17.51 13.34
CA VAL A 89 -6.24 -16.57 12.91
C VAL A 89 -6.13 -16.33 11.41
N HIS A 90 -7.19 -16.64 10.67
CA HIS A 90 -7.32 -16.18 9.30
C HIS A 90 -7.49 -14.66 9.33
N MET A 91 -6.61 -13.96 8.65
CA MET A 91 -6.64 -12.49 8.59
C MET A 91 -6.46 -12.02 7.16
N ALA A 92 -7.22 -11.00 6.79
CA ALA A 92 -7.04 -10.29 5.54
C ALA A 92 -6.76 -8.80 5.80
N LEU A 93 -5.91 -8.21 4.96
CA LEU A 93 -5.75 -6.77 4.85
C LEU A 93 -6.03 -6.38 3.41
N GLU A 94 -7.04 -5.57 3.20
CA GLU A 94 -7.35 -4.98 1.90
C GLU A 94 -6.93 -3.52 1.89
N GLY A 95 -6.25 -3.10 0.84
CA GLY A 95 -5.77 -1.73 0.75
C GLY A 95 -5.46 -1.29 -0.66
N GLN A 96 -5.17 0.00 -0.76
CA GLN A 96 -4.68 0.60 -1.99
C GLN A 96 -3.59 1.61 -1.69
N PHE A 97 -2.44 1.44 -2.33
CA PHE A 97 -1.42 2.47 -2.41
C PHE A 97 -1.73 3.42 -3.56
N SER A 98 -1.47 4.69 -3.35
CA SER A 98 -1.63 5.72 -4.36
C SER A 98 -0.68 6.88 -4.11
N LYS A 99 -0.37 7.63 -5.17
CA LYS A 99 0.44 8.83 -5.13
C LYS A 99 -0.41 10.03 -5.54
N GLY A 100 -0.18 11.15 -4.87
CA GLY A 100 -0.66 12.43 -5.37
C GLY A 100 -2.17 12.61 -5.37
N CYS A 101 -2.81 12.44 -4.22
CA CYS A 101 -4.21 12.79 -4.08
C CYS A 101 -4.40 14.32 -4.15
N PRO A 102 -5.09 14.88 -5.16
CA PRO A 102 -5.20 16.33 -5.33
C PRO A 102 -5.83 17.02 -4.13
N GLY A 103 -5.25 18.13 -3.70
CA GLY A 103 -5.81 19.05 -2.73
C GLY A 103 -5.73 18.63 -1.27
N ASP A 104 -5.08 17.53 -0.98
CA ASP A 104 -4.85 17.07 0.39
C ASP A 104 -3.41 17.39 0.80
N THR A 105 -3.26 18.13 1.91
CA THR A 105 -1.96 18.55 2.47
C THR A 105 -1.65 17.87 3.79
N ASP A 106 -2.51 16.97 4.26
CA ASP A 106 -2.28 16.21 5.47
C ASP A 106 -1.07 15.29 5.30
N GLY A 107 -0.12 15.38 6.22
CA GLY A 107 1.13 14.65 6.16
C GLY A 107 2.31 15.37 5.51
N ASP A 108 2.12 16.54 4.89
CA ASP A 108 3.20 17.30 4.23
C ASP A 108 4.36 17.65 5.19
N SER A 109 4.06 17.87 6.46
CA SER A 109 5.08 18.14 7.49
C SER A 109 6.02 16.97 7.75
N LEU A 110 5.65 15.76 7.34
CA LEU A 110 6.45 14.54 7.54
C LEU A 110 7.41 14.24 6.39
N LEU A 111 7.36 15.02 5.29
CA LEU A 111 8.21 14.81 4.12
C LEU A 111 9.69 15.07 4.37
N THR A 112 10.04 15.83 5.40
CA THR A 112 11.43 16.12 5.79
C THR A 112 12.08 14.99 6.59
N ARG A 113 11.30 13.97 6.99
CA ARG A 113 11.84 12.85 7.78
C ARG A 113 12.79 12.00 6.94
N GLU A 114 13.91 11.63 7.54
CA GLU A 114 14.94 10.78 6.95
C GLU A 114 15.25 9.59 7.85
N GLY A 115 15.86 8.55 7.29
CA GLY A 115 16.28 7.35 8.02
C GLY A 115 15.43 6.12 7.69
N PRO A 116 15.67 4.99 8.37
CA PRO A 116 14.91 3.76 8.20
C PRO A 116 13.48 3.91 8.73
N GLY A 117 12.59 3.01 8.26
CA GLY A 117 11.26 2.87 8.82
C GLY A 117 11.30 2.54 10.32
N PRO A 118 10.46 3.17 11.13
CA PRO A 118 10.49 2.98 12.58
C PRO A 118 10.14 1.55 13.03
N ASN A 119 9.39 0.81 12.21
CA ASN A 119 8.99 -0.57 12.51
C ASN A 119 9.99 -1.61 11.98
N ALA A 120 10.81 -1.28 10.98
CA ALA A 120 11.65 -2.21 10.24
C ALA A 120 12.48 -3.15 11.12
N GLN A 121 13.09 -2.64 12.21
CA GLN A 121 13.89 -3.47 13.12
C GLN A 121 13.03 -4.41 13.99
N THR A 122 11.85 -3.98 14.40
CA THR A 122 10.97 -4.74 15.29
C THR A 122 10.29 -5.88 14.57
N ILE A 123 10.02 -5.73 13.27
CA ILE A 123 9.32 -6.74 12.45
C ILE A 123 10.27 -7.60 11.60
N ALA A 124 11.57 -7.27 11.52
CA ALA A 124 12.55 -7.97 10.67
C ALA A 124 12.66 -9.49 10.92
N GLY A 125 12.32 -9.96 12.12
CA GLY A 125 12.32 -11.37 12.47
C GLY A 125 11.00 -12.10 12.21
N ALA A 126 9.99 -11.41 11.70
CA ALA A 126 8.70 -12.01 11.40
C ALA A 126 8.73 -12.67 10.01
N HIS A 127 8.49 -13.98 9.98
CA HIS A 127 8.47 -14.77 8.75
C HIS A 127 7.26 -15.69 8.76
N PHE A 128 6.36 -15.49 7.82
CA PHE A 128 5.18 -16.34 7.61
C PHE A 128 4.67 -16.19 6.17
N PRO A 129 4.01 -17.23 5.62
CA PRO A 129 3.51 -17.20 4.26
C PRO A 129 2.32 -16.27 4.12
N VAL A 130 2.33 -15.49 3.04
CA VAL A 130 1.26 -14.56 2.66
C VAL A 130 0.82 -14.86 1.23
N LEU A 131 -0.48 -14.90 1.01
CA LEU A 131 -1.09 -14.78 -0.31
C LEU A 131 -1.46 -13.33 -0.56
N CYS A 132 -1.13 -12.82 -1.73
CA CYS A 132 -1.50 -11.47 -2.13
C CYS A 132 -2.19 -11.49 -3.50
N LYS A 133 -3.36 -10.87 -3.57
CA LYS A 133 -4.02 -10.51 -4.83
C LYS A 133 -3.77 -9.02 -5.06
N LEU A 134 -3.32 -8.66 -6.26
CA LEU A 134 -3.08 -7.25 -6.61
C LEU A 134 -3.65 -6.89 -7.98
N ALA A 135 -4.03 -5.63 -8.15
CA ALA A 135 -4.41 -5.03 -9.41
C ALA A 135 -3.80 -3.62 -9.51
N LEU A 136 -3.10 -3.36 -10.60
CA LEU A 136 -2.47 -2.07 -10.87
C LEU A 136 -3.30 -1.28 -11.86
N TYR A 137 -3.53 -0.01 -11.55
CA TYR A 137 -4.21 0.97 -12.39
C TYR A 137 -3.28 2.16 -12.66
N PRO A 138 -2.40 2.07 -13.70
CA PRO A 138 -1.56 3.19 -14.10
C PRO A 138 -2.42 4.18 -14.89
N MET A 139 -2.34 5.46 -14.54
CA MET A 139 -3.17 6.51 -15.11
C MET A 139 -2.32 7.59 -15.79
N GLY A 140 -2.89 8.18 -16.86
CA GLY A 140 -2.23 9.25 -17.59
C GLY A 140 -1.18 8.77 -18.60
N VAL A 141 -1.18 7.47 -18.93
CA VAL A 141 -0.26 6.84 -19.90
C VAL A 141 -1.02 5.99 -20.91
N SER A 142 -0.52 5.92 -22.14
CA SER A 142 -1.13 5.11 -23.21
C SER A 142 -0.62 3.66 -23.22
N ASP A 143 0.53 3.41 -22.61
CA ASP A 143 1.23 2.12 -22.51
C ASP A 143 0.91 1.38 -21.20
N TYR A 144 -0.29 1.55 -20.68
CA TYR A 144 -0.69 1.02 -19.37
C TYR A 144 -0.56 -0.51 -19.26
N ILE A 145 -0.73 -1.25 -20.39
CA ILE A 145 -0.55 -2.71 -20.42
C ILE A 145 0.91 -3.07 -20.18
N ASP A 146 1.84 -2.31 -20.77
CA ASP A 146 3.28 -2.54 -20.59
C ASP A 146 3.66 -2.31 -19.12
N ARG A 147 3.10 -1.27 -18.47
CA ARG A 147 3.29 -1.03 -17.03
C ARG A 147 2.80 -2.19 -16.16
N ILE A 148 1.66 -2.80 -16.53
CA ILE A 148 1.14 -3.99 -15.83
C ILE A 148 2.07 -5.19 -16.05
N ALA A 149 2.58 -5.39 -17.27
CA ALA A 149 3.51 -6.46 -17.58
C ALA A 149 4.85 -6.30 -16.83
N GLU A 150 5.37 -5.08 -16.71
CA GLU A 150 6.57 -4.79 -15.91
C GLU A 150 6.40 -5.25 -14.44
N VAL A 151 5.26 -4.94 -13.84
CA VAL A 151 4.95 -5.34 -12.46
C VAL A 151 4.84 -6.86 -12.32
N TRP A 152 4.31 -7.56 -13.34
CA TRP A 152 4.33 -9.02 -13.37
C TRP A 152 5.77 -9.56 -13.36
N HIS A 153 6.65 -9.06 -14.24
CA HIS A 153 8.05 -9.48 -14.29
C HIS A 153 8.81 -9.16 -12.99
N MET A 154 8.52 -8.03 -12.37
CA MET A 154 9.07 -7.72 -11.05
C MET A 154 8.71 -8.78 -9.99
N ALA A 155 7.50 -9.38 -10.08
CA ALA A 155 7.11 -10.45 -9.17
C ALA A 155 7.85 -11.77 -9.49
N GLU A 156 8.08 -12.08 -10.76
CA GLU A 156 8.90 -13.22 -11.19
C GLU A 156 10.33 -13.08 -10.67
N ASP A 157 10.95 -11.92 -10.85
CA ASP A 157 12.32 -11.62 -10.40
C ASP A 157 12.45 -11.67 -8.87
N ALA A 158 11.39 -11.29 -8.15
CA ALA A 158 11.31 -11.41 -6.69
C ALA A 158 11.00 -12.84 -6.20
N GLY A 159 10.78 -13.81 -7.09
CA GLY A 159 10.48 -15.20 -6.74
C GLY A 159 9.09 -15.43 -6.15
N LEU A 160 8.14 -14.51 -6.40
CA LEU A 160 6.79 -14.52 -5.80
C LEU A 160 5.75 -15.32 -6.61
N SER A 161 6.17 -16.04 -7.65
CA SER A 161 5.33 -16.96 -8.45
C SER A 161 4.00 -16.34 -8.90
N PRO A 162 4.01 -15.28 -9.73
CA PRO A 162 2.78 -14.61 -10.14
C PRO A 162 1.88 -15.54 -10.96
N THR A 163 0.57 -15.47 -10.72
CA THR A 163 -0.46 -16.19 -11.47
C THR A 163 -1.61 -15.26 -11.81
N SER A 164 -2.17 -15.40 -13.03
CA SER A 164 -3.36 -14.65 -13.44
C SER A 164 -4.61 -15.25 -12.82
N VAL A 165 -5.42 -14.41 -12.17
CA VAL A 165 -6.65 -14.81 -11.47
C VAL A 165 -7.83 -13.93 -11.88
N HIS A 166 -8.08 -13.80 -13.16
CA HIS A 166 -9.11 -12.94 -13.74
C HIS A 166 -9.13 -11.52 -13.15
N TYR A 167 -8.79 -10.54 -13.96
CA TYR A 167 -8.73 -9.10 -13.59
C TYR A 167 -7.69 -8.71 -12.53
N ALA A 168 -6.91 -9.68 -12.01
CA ALA A 168 -5.90 -9.45 -11.00
C ALA A 168 -4.73 -10.44 -11.12
N THR A 169 -3.64 -10.14 -10.44
CA THR A 169 -2.49 -11.03 -10.27
C THR A 169 -2.48 -11.57 -8.85
N ARG A 170 -2.28 -12.86 -8.68
CA ARG A 170 -2.00 -13.48 -7.39
C ARG A 170 -0.49 -13.74 -7.28
N ILE A 171 0.08 -13.41 -6.16
CA ILE A 171 1.45 -13.76 -5.76
C ILE A 171 1.43 -14.44 -4.39
N SER A 172 2.49 -15.15 -4.08
CA SER A 172 2.68 -15.78 -2.77
C SER A 172 4.13 -15.74 -2.36
N GLY A 173 4.38 -15.56 -1.07
CA GLY A 173 5.74 -15.51 -0.54
C GLY A 173 5.77 -15.27 0.97
N ASP A 174 6.98 -15.09 1.48
CA ASP A 174 7.19 -14.60 2.85
C ASP A 174 6.69 -13.16 3.00
N VAL A 175 6.21 -12.79 4.18
CA VAL A 175 5.65 -11.46 4.44
C VAL A 175 6.62 -10.35 4.07
N GLN A 176 7.90 -10.47 4.42
CA GLN A 176 8.92 -9.46 4.09
C GLN A 176 9.07 -9.31 2.57
N ALA A 177 9.19 -10.44 1.84
CA ALA A 177 9.34 -10.42 0.38
C ALA A 177 8.12 -9.82 -0.34
N VAL A 178 6.91 -10.07 0.18
CA VAL A 178 5.67 -9.50 -0.39
C VAL A 178 5.63 -7.97 -0.17
N PHE A 179 5.97 -7.47 1.02
CA PHE A 179 5.99 -6.02 1.26
C PHE A 179 7.14 -5.31 0.53
N ASP A 180 8.33 -5.93 0.43
CA ASP A 180 9.44 -5.42 -0.39
C ASP A 180 9.01 -5.27 -1.85
N TYR A 181 8.30 -6.26 -2.37
CA TYR A 181 7.75 -6.20 -3.73
C TYR A 181 6.70 -5.09 -3.89
N LEU A 182 5.72 -4.98 -2.99
CA LEU A 182 4.72 -3.90 -3.04
C LEU A 182 5.39 -2.52 -3.00
N HIS A 183 6.41 -2.36 -2.15
CA HIS A 183 7.21 -1.14 -2.09
C HIS A 183 7.94 -0.87 -3.41
N ALA A 184 8.59 -1.89 -3.99
CA ALA A 184 9.31 -1.76 -5.26
C ALA A 184 8.36 -1.37 -6.41
N VAL A 185 7.16 -1.97 -6.48
CA VAL A 185 6.12 -1.62 -7.47
C VAL A 185 5.69 -0.17 -7.32
N CYS A 186 5.35 0.26 -6.10
CA CYS A 186 4.95 1.65 -5.86
C CYS A 186 6.06 2.63 -6.28
N ARG A 187 7.32 2.36 -5.88
CA ARG A 187 8.47 3.19 -6.25
C ARG A 187 8.70 3.24 -7.77
N HIS A 188 8.51 2.11 -8.46
CA HIS A 188 8.61 2.06 -9.92
C HIS A 188 7.51 2.90 -10.57
N MET A 189 6.27 2.79 -10.10
CA MET A 189 5.16 3.60 -10.59
C MET A 189 5.34 5.11 -10.32
N GLU A 190 5.90 5.48 -9.17
CA GLU A 190 6.22 6.90 -8.88
C GLU A 190 7.17 7.53 -9.90
N GLN A 191 8.02 6.72 -10.52
CA GLN A 191 9.01 7.18 -11.49
C GLN A 191 8.52 7.14 -12.93
N THR A 192 7.52 6.32 -13.24
CA THR A 192 7.15 5.98 -14.63
C THR A 192 5.79 6.47 -15.05
N VAL A 193 4.88 6.76 -14.10
CA VAL A 193 3.53 7.22 -14.42
C VAL A 193 3.14 8.46 -13.61
N PRO A 194 2.30 9.35 -14.16
CA PRO A 194 1.84 10.55 -13.45
C PRO A 194 1.03 10.21 -12.20
N HIS A 195 0.21 9.15 -12.26
CA HIS A 195 -0.63 8.70 -11.16
C HIS A 195 -0.91 7.20 -11.26
N TYR A 196 -1.11 6.54 -10.12
CA TYR A 196 -1.46 5.13 -10.08
C TYR A 196 -2.30 4.80 -8.84
N ILE A 197 -2.99 3.68 -8.92
CA ILE A 197 -3.54 2.95 -7.78
C ILE A 197 -3.02 1.53 -7.86
N LEU A 198 -2.39 1.06 -6.80
CA LEU A 198 -2.05 -0.35 -6.58
C LEU A 198 -3.01 -0.90 -5.53
N HIS A 199 -4.08 -1.54 -5.98
CA HIS A 199 -5.02 -2.23 -5.09
C HIS A 199 -4.48 -3.60 -4.73
N PHE A 200 -4.55 -3.99 -3.46
CA PHE A 200 -4.06 -5.27 -2.98
C PHE A 200 -4.93 -5.85 -1.87
N THR A 201 -4.91 -7.16 -1.76
CA THR A 201 -5.49 -7.90 -0.63
C THR A 201 -4.46 -8.93 -0.18
N LEU A 202 -4.00 -8.80 1.06
CA LEU A 202 -3.15 -9.80 1.72
C LEU A 202 -4.04 -10.78 2.48
N SER A 203 -3.67 -12.06 2.50
CA SER A 203 -4.38 -13.09 3.25
C SER A 203 -3.39 -14.04 3.89
N VAL A 204 -3.60 -14.35 5.16
CA VAL A 204 -2.83 -15.34 5.93
C VAL A 204 -3.78 -16.35 6.59
N ASN A 205 -3.30 -17.57 6.74
CA ASN A 205 -4.04 -18.66 7.41
C ASN A 205 -5.45 -18.89 6.84
N SER A 206 -5.62 -18.66 5.52
CA SER A 206 -6.92 -18.93 4.88
C SER A 206 -7.29 -20.41 4.99
N PRO A 207 -8.52 -20.74 5.40
CA PRO A 207 -8.97 -22.15 5.45
C PRO A 207 -9.14 -22.76 4.06
N THR A 208 -9.14 -21.95 3.01
CA THR A 208 -9.24 -22.37 1.60
C THR A 208 -7.91 -22.29 0.85
N ALA A 209 -6.80 -22.02 1.54
CA ALA A 209 -5.48 -22.08 0.92
C ALA A 209 -5.16 -23.54 0.56
N GLU A 210 -4.85 -23.76 -0.72
CA GLU A 210 -4.37 -25.04 -1.25
C GLU A 210 -2.87 -25.21 -0.99
#